data_1eaee7e6814589e1212ef2ca9796e35f
#
_entry.id   1eaee7e6814589e1212ef2ca9796e35f
#
_cell.length_a   1.000
_cell.length_b   1.000
_cell.length_c   1.000
_cell.angle_alpha   90.00
_cell.angle_beta   90.00
_cell.angle_gamma   90.00
#
_symmetry.space_group_name_H-M   'P 1'
#
loop_
_entity.id
_entity.type
_entity.pdbx_description
1 polymer ?
#
loop_
_entity_poly.entity_id
_entity_poly.type
_entity_poly.pdbx_seq_one_letter_code
_entity_poly.pdbx_strand_id
1 'polypeptide(L)'
;MDPRSGEERTFSLVCDMGPGSFGALWAHVCPCELDALALSHCHADHMGDIISLQVYRKWGPGAAASALPLYGPAETLRRVRQIENAPDDEAYEVEFAFTHMQLGEAYQVGPMTIRPYRALHPVEAYGLRIEGPSEQDPERLVSLFYTGDTDLCDTIIEGARGVDVFLSEVGFTSDENEPDMHMDGTRAGEVATRAGVGRMIATHIQPWTPRDRVASEVRQTWSGPLDFATSGMQVIL
;
A
#
# COMPACT_ATOMS: atom_id res chain seq x y z
N MET A 1 -7.02 20.08 -9.86
CA MET A 1 -7.52 20.35 -11.24
C MET A 1 -6.77 19.47 -12.21
N ASP A 2 -7.46 18.80 -13.10
CA ASP A 2 -6.83 18.07 -14.20
C ASP A 2 -6.11 19.06 -15.12
N PRO A 3 -4.81 18.94 -15.34
CA PRO A 3 -4.07 19.88 -16.22
C PRO A 3 -4.51 19.82 -17.68
N ARG A 4 -5.29 18.82 -18.09
CA ARG A 4 -5.81 18.65 -19.46
C ARG A 4 -7.19 19.27 -19.68
N SER A 5 -8.07 19.20 -18.67
CA SER A 5 -9.45 19.70 -18.78
C SER A 5 -9.72 20.95 -17.95
N GLY A 6 -8.90 21.27 -16.95
CA GLY A 6 -9.13 22.36 -15.99
C GLY A 6 -10.28 22.08 -15.01
N GLU A 7 -10.83 20.86 -15.00
CA GLU A 7 -11.89 20.44 -14.09
C GLU A 7 -11.33 19.88 -12.78
N GLU A 8 -12.09 20.00 -11.70
CA GLU A 8 -11.77 19.30 -10.45
C GLU A 8 -11.90 17.80 -10.68
N ARG A 9 -10.82 17.08 -10.40
CA ARG A 9 -10.75 15.63 -10.54
C ARG A 9 -10.19 15.00 -9.26
N THR A 10 -10.82 13.93 -8.81
CA THR A 10 -10.28 13.05 -7.78
C THR A 10 -9.25 12.13 -8.42
N PHE A 11 -8.10 11.94 -7.78
CA PHE A 11 -7.09 10.97 -8.18
C PHE A 11 -7.10 9.80 -7.20
N SER A 12 -7.08 8.58 -7.76
CA SER A 12 -7.22 7.34 -6.99
C SER A 12 -6.00 6.44 -7.16
N LEU A 13 -5.22 6.29 -6.09
CA LEU A 13 -4.13 5.34 -5.97
C LEU A 13 -4.56 4.19 -5.04
N VAL A 14 -4.40 2.96 -5.51
CA VAL A 14 -4.57 1.76 -4.68
C VAL A 14 -3.20 1.22 -4.29
N CYS A 15 -3.02 0.90 -3.01
CA CYS A 15 -1.84 0.22 -2.50
C CYS A 15 -2.23 -1.19 -2.07
N ASP A 16 -1.67 -2.17 -2.74
CA ASP A 16 -2.00 -3.60 -2.68
C ASP A 16 -3.45 -3.95 -3.07
N MET A 17 -3.65 -5.17 -3.49
CA MET A 17 -4.95 -5.69 -3.91
C MET A 17 -5.09 -7.17 -3.53
N GLY A 18 -5.12 -7.42 -2.23
CA GLY A 18 -5.30 -8.77 -1.67
C GLY A 18 -6.72 -9.30 -1.84
N PRO A 19 -6.97 -10.60 -1.56
CA PRO A 19 -8.26 -11.25 -1.74
C PRO A 19 -9.41 -10.53 -1.03
N GLY A 20 -10.48 -10.24 -1.78
CA GLY A 20 -11.66 -9.50 -1.31
C GLY A 20 -11.58 -7.99 -1.48
N SER A 21 -10.39 -7.43 -1.75
CA SER A 21 -10.20 -5.98 -1.85
C SER A 21 -10.83 -5.38 -3.10
N PHE A 22 -10.90 -6.08 -4.21
CA PHE A 22 -11.55 -5.60 -5.43
C PHE A 22 -13.04 -5.31 -5.22
N GLY A 23 -13.75 -6.23 -4.56
CA GLY A 23 -15.17 -6.03 -4.24
C GLY A 23 -15.40 -4.86 -3.28
N ALA A 24 -14.54 -4.70 -2.28
CA ALA A 24 -14.57 -3.57 -1.38
C ALA A 24 -14.27 -2.24 -2.09
N LEU A 25 -13.25 -2.21 -2.94
CA LEU A 25 -12.87 -1.05 -3.74
C LEU A 25 -14.04 -0.57 -4.63
N TRP A 26 -14.70 -1.48 -5.32
CA TRP A 26 -15.81 -1.16 -6.23
C TRP A 26 -17.03 -0.53 -5.53
N ALA A 27 -17.16 -0.70 -4.22
CA ALA A 27 -18.17 0.00 -3.45
C ALA A 27 -17.87 1.51 -3.26
N HIS A 28 -16.63 1.94 -3.50
CA HIS A 28 -16.15 3.30 -3.25
C HIS A 28 -15.75 4.05 -4.52
N VAL A 29 -15.15 3.36 -5.49
CA VAL A 29 -14.64 3.97 -6.73
C VAL A 29 -14.89 3.03 -7.91
N CYS A 30 -15.16 3.60 -9.10
CA CYS A 30 -15.21 2.81 -10.31
C CYS A 30 -13.80 2.29 -10.65
N PRO A 31 -13.59 0.96 -10.78
CA PRO A 31 -12.27 0.43 -11.12
C PRO A 31 -11.70 0.95 -12.46
N CYS A 32 -12.55 1.48 -13.35
CA CYS A 32 -12.12 2.11 -14.60
C CYS A 32 -11.53 3.52 -14.40
N GLU A 33 -11.77 4.15 -13.25
CA GLU A 33 -11.32 5.52 -12.92
C GLU A 33 -10.06 5.54 -12.05
N LEU A 34 -9.48 4.37 -11.76
CA LEU A 34 -8.21 4.30 -11.03
C LEU A 34 -7.08 4.95 -11.85
N ASP A 35 -6.23 5.70 -11.17
CA ASP A 35 -5.06 6.35 -11.76
C ASP A 35 -3.80 5.51 -11.65
N ALA A 36 -3.66 4.71 -10.59
CA ALA A 36 -2.58 3.76 -10.42
C ALA A 36 -2.89 2.66 -9.40
N LEU A 37 -2.17 1.55 -9.53
CA LEU A 37 -2.02 0.51 -8.52
C LEU A 37 -0.53 0.40 -8.15
N ALA A 38 -0.20 0.39 -6.87
CA ALA A 38 1.15 0.14 -6.37
C ALA A 38 1.13 -1.12 -5.48
N LEU A 39 2.00 -2.09 -5.77
CA LEU A 39 2.15 -3.30 -4.97
C LEU A 39 3.38 -3.18 -4.08
N SER A 40 3.20 -3.39 -2.79
CA SER A 40 4.31 -3.47 -1.84
C SER A 40 5.20 -4.67 -2.15
N HIS A 41 4.59 -5.82 -2.41
CA HIS A 41 5.26 -7.06 -2.82
C HIS A 41 4.27 -8.03 -3.49
N CYS A 42 4.76 -9.23 -3.87
CA CYS A 42 4.00 -10.15 -4.70
C CYS A 42 3.50 -11.41 -3.97
N HIS A 43 3.30 -11.38 -2.64
CA HIS A 43 2.56 -12.44 -1.97
C HIS A 43 1.07 -12.38 -2.33
N ALA A 44 0.40 -13.53 -2.31
CA ALA A 44 -0.96 -13.66 -2.83
C ALA A 44 -1.99 -12.85 -2.03
N ASP A 45 -1.77 -12.67 -0.72
CA ASP A 45 -2.62 -11.87 0.16
C ASP A 45 -2.50 -10.36 -0.08
N HIS A 46 -1.50 -9.90 -0.86
CA HIS A 46 -1.33 -8.52 -1.28
C HIS A 46 -1.71 -8.25 -2.74
N MET A 47 -1.82 -9.28 -3.59
CA MET A 47 -2.09 -9.08 -5.00
C MET A 47 -3.15 -10.03 -5.61
N GLY A 48 -3.77 -10.92 -4.82
CA GLY A 48 -4.64 -11.96 -5.35
C GLY A 48 -5.83 -11.46 -6.17
N ASP A 49 -6.42 -10.32 -5.82
CA ASP A 49 -7.55 -9.72 -6.53
C ASP A 49 -7.15 -8.91 -7.78
N ILE A 50 -5.86 -8.82 -8.10
CA ILE A 50 -5.41 -8.15 -9.33
C ILE A 50 -6.05 -8.79 -10.58
N ILE A 51 -6.37 -10.08 -10.52
CA ILE A 51 -7.06 -10.79 -11.61
C ILE A 51 -8.50 -10.31 -11.75
N SER A 52 -9.21 -10.04 -10.66
CA SER A 52 -10.55 -9.45 -10.71
C SER A 52 -10.52 -8.06 -11.38
N LEU A 53 -9.53 -7.25 -11.06
CA LEU A 53 -9.31 -5.96 -11.72
C LEU A 53 -8.94 -6.13 -13.20
N GLN A 54 -8.07 -7.08 -13.54
CA GLN A 54 -7.68 -7.40 -14.92
C GLN A 54 -8.90 -7.74 -15.77
N VAL A 55 -9.73 -8.70 -15.30
CA VAL A 55 -10.95 -9.09 -15.99
C VAL A 55 -11.90 -7.91 -16.17
N TYR A 56 -12.09 -7.10 -15.13
CA TYR A 56 -12.92 -5.90 -15.21
C TYR A 56 -12.42 -4.90 -16.25
N ARG A 57 -11.11 -4.64 -16.27
CA ARG A 57 -10.49 -3.69 -17.22
C ARG A 57 -10.55 -4.18 -18.66
N LYS A 58 -10.50 -5.48 -18.86
CA LYS A 58 -10.57 -6.11 -20.20
C LYS A 58 -11.99 -6.21 -20.73
N TRP A 59 -12.95 -6.60 -19.89
CA TRP A 59 -14.28 -7.03 -20.32
C TRP A 59 -15.43 -6.29 -19.63
N GLY A 60 -15.16 -5.51 -18.60
CA GLY A 60 -16.19 -4.84 -17.80
C GLY A 60 -16.90 -3.70 -18.55
N PRO A 61 -18.07 -3.27 -18.05
CA PRO A 61 -18.74 -2.09 -18.57
C PRO A 61 -17.88 -0.85 -18.27
N GLY A 62 -17.42 -0.20 -19.32
CA GLY A 62 -16.44 0.90 -19.19
C GLY A 62 -15.00 0.40 -19.18
N ALA A 63 -14.73 -0.72 -19.86
CA ALA A 63 -13.37 -1.19 -20.10
C ALA A 63 -12.45 -0.02 -20.45
N ALA A 64 -11.32 0.09 -19.75
CA ALA A 64 -10.52 1.29 -19.73
C ALA A 64 -9.95 1.64 -21.10
N ALA A 65 -9.97 2.91 -21.45
CA ALA A 65 -9.38 3.44 -22.69
C ALA A 65 -7.85 3.38 -22.69
N SER A 66 -7.20 3.22 -21.49
CA SER A 66 -5.75 3.16 -21.35
C SER A 66 -5.35 2.14 -20.28
N ALA A 67 -4.17 1.54 -20.45
CA ALA A 67 -3.57 0.66 -19.44
C ALA A 67 -3.37 1.40 -18.12
N LEU A 68 -3.70 0.74 -16.99
CA LEU A 68 -3.50 1.29 -15.65
C LEU A 68 -2.02 1.23 -15.28
N PRO A 69 -1.37 2.33 -14.90
CA PRO A 69 -0.05 2.29 -14.29
C PRO A 69 -0.04 1.32 -13.10
N LEU A 70 0.86 0.34 -13.15
CA LEU A 70 1.04 -0.65 -12.10
C LEU A 70 2.51 -0.66 -11.69
N TYR A 71 2.76 -0.15 -10.50
CA TYR A 71 4.08 -0.07 -9.87
C TYR A 71 4.26 -1.26 -8.94
N GLY A 72 5.41 -1.91 -8.95
CA GLY A 72 5.65 -3.05 -8.05
C GLY A 72 7.05 -3.64 -8.18
N PRO A 73 7.31 -4.76 -7.52
CA PRO A 73 8.54 -5.53 -7.66
C PRO A 73 8.79 -6.02 -9.09
N ALA A 74 10.04 -6.37 -9.40
CA ALA A 74 10.43 -6.88 -10.72
C ALA A 74 9.61 -8.08 -11.17
N GLU A 75 9.18 -8.92 -10.24
CA GLU A 75 8.45 -10.14 -10.55
C GLU A 75 6.92 -9.95 -10.75
N THR A 76 6.40 -8.74 -10.63
CA THR A 76 4.94 -8.47 -10.65
C THR A 76 4.25 -9.10 -11.85
N LEU A 77 4.72 -8.84 -13.07
CA LEU A 77 4.13 -9.42 -14.29
C LEU A 77 4.15 -10.95 -14.29
N ARG A 78 5.26 -11.55 -13.88
CA ARG A 78 5.39 -13.01 -13.76
C ARG A 78 4.37 -13.58 -12.76
N ARG A 79 4.17 -12.89 -11.63
CA ARG A 79 3.23 -13.34 -10.60
C ARG A 79 1.79 -13.22 -11.04
N VAL A 80 1.42 -12.16 -11.78
CA VAL A 80 0.08 -12.03 -12.38
C VAL A 80 -0.20 -13.21 -13.31
N ARG A 81 0.74 -13.56 -14.20
CA ARG A 81 0.62 -14.73 -15.09
C ARG A 81 0.41 -16.03 -14.31
N GLN A 82 1.16 -16.24 -13.22
CA GLN A 82 1.04 -17.43 -12.39
C GLN A 82 -0.32 -17.55 -11.69
N ILE A 83 -0.87 -16.43 -11.20
CA ILE A 83 -2.19 -16.41 -10.53
C ILE A 83 -3.29 -16.72 -11.55
N GLU A 84 -3.22 -16.16 -12.76
CA GLU A 84 -4.21 -16.38 -13.82
C GLU A 84 -4.00 -17.72 -14.54
N ASN A 85 -2.84 -18.37 -14.40
CA ASN A 85 -2.41 -19.50 -15.22
C ASN A 85 -2.31 -19.14 -16.72
N ALA A 86 -1.84 -17.92 -17.00
CA ALA A 86 -1.66 -17.41 -18.34
C ALA A 86 -0.34 -17.88 -18.96
N PRO A 87 -0.21 -17.84 -20.31
CA PRO A 87 1.06 -18.08 -21.01
C PRO A 87 2.15 -17.11 -20.59
N ASP A 88 3.41 -17.52 -20.74
CA ASP A 88 4.58 -16.71 -20.35
C ASP A 88 4.75 -15.44 -21.21
N ASP A 89 4.14 -15.39 -22.39
CA ASP A 89 4.18 -14.24 -23.30
C ASP A 89 2.97 -13.29 -23.15
N GLU A 90 2.01 -13.57 -22.27
CA GLU A 90 0.91 -12.64 -21.98
C GLU A 90 1.47 -11.35 -21.34
N ALA A 91 1.23 -10.22 -21.94
CA ALA A 91 1.80 -8.95 -21.54
C ALA A 91 0.84 -8.01 -20.81
N TYR A 92 -0.49 -8.27 -20.87
CA TYR A 92 -1.56 -7.45 -20.27
C TYR A 92 -1.50 -5.96 -20.66
N GLU A 93 -0.98 -5.64 -21.85
CA GLU A 93 -0.72 -4.27 -22.30
C GLU A 93 -1.98 -3.39 -22.41
N VAL A 94 -3.15 -4.02 -22.49
CA VAL A 94 -4.44 -3.33 -22.51
C VAL A 94 -4.88 -2.95 -21.11
N GLU A 95 -4.61 -3.81 -20.12
CA GLU A 95 -5.06 -3.68 -18.76
C GLU A 95 -4.09 -2.89 -17.90
N PHE A 96 -2.78 -3.16 -18.03
CA PHE A 96 -1.75 -2.64 -17.13
C PHE A 96 -0.51 -2.13 -17.87
N ALA A 97 0.05 -1.04 -17.37
CA ALA A 97 1.38 -0.55 -17.72
C ALA A 97 2.34 -0.85 -16.56
N PHE A 98 3.01 -2.01 -16.62
CA PHE A 98 3.92 -2.46 -15.55
C PHE A 98 5.18 -1.60 -15.46
N THR A 99 5.52 -1.20 -14.25
CA THR A 99 6.75 -0.48 -13.92
C THR A 99 7.39 -1.11 -12.69
N HIS A 100 8.60 -1.65 -12.84
CA HIS A 100 9.41 -2.08 -11.72
C HIS A 100 9.88 -0.86 -10.92
N MET A 101 9.51 -0.79 -9.65
CA MET A 101 9.93 0.29 -8.76
C MET A 101 11.42 0.21 -8.45
N GLN A 102 12.10 1.35 -8.52
CA GLN A 102 13.53 1.49 -8.20
C GLN A 102 13.70 2.32 -6.93
N LEU A 103 14.57 1.87 -6.04
CA LEU A 103 14.92 2.63 -4.84
C LEU A 103 15.55 3.97 -5.21
N GLY A 104 15.15 5.02 -4.52
CA GLY A 104 15.59 6.40 -4.79
C GLY A 104 14.80 7.13 -5.87
N GLU A 105 13.97 6.43 -6.65
CA GLU A 105 13.09 7.05 -7.64
C GLU A 105 11.76 7.50 -7.03
N ALA A 106 11.07 8.38 -7.75
CA ALA A 106 9.75 8.89 -7.38
C ALA A 106 8.77 8.72 -8.55
N TYR A 107 7.58 8.23 -8.25
CA TYR A 107 6.54 7.95 -9.24
C TYR A 107 5.36 8.89 -9.01
N GLN A 108 4.95 9.59 -10.08
CA GLN A 108 3.88 10.59 -9.99
C GLN A 108 2.53 9.98 -10.35
N VAL A 109 1.53 10.20 -9.48
CA VAL A 109 0.14 9.80 -9.71
C VAL A 109 -0.76 11.03 -9.49
N GLY A 110 -1.05 11.77 -10.56
CA GLY A 110 -1.71 13.07 -10.43
C GLY A 110 -0.91 14.01 -9.51
N PRO A 111 -1.53 14.55 -8.45
CA PRO A 111 -0.84 15.39 -7.47
C PRO A 111 -0.02 14.61 -6.43
N MET A 112 -0.15 13.28 -6.40
CA MET A 112 0.53 12.43 -5.43
C MET A 112 1.89 11.97 -5.96
N THR A 113 2.85 11.79 -5.07
CA THR A 113 4.16 11.20 -5.34
C THR A 113 4.32 9.94 -4.50
N ILE A 114 4.77 8.83 -5.10
CA ILE A 114 5.10 7.57 -4.43
C ILE A 114 6.61 7.42 -4.43
N ARG A 115 7.20 7.05 -3.27
CA ARG A 115 8.61 6.68 -3.14
C ARG A 115 8.71 5.32 -2.45
N PRO A 116 9.34 4.30 -3.10
CA PRO A 116 9.58 3.01 -2.47
C PRO A 116 10.80 3.05 -1.54
N TYR A 117 10.69 2.34 -0.43
CA TYR A 117 11.76 2.07 0.52
C TYR A 117 11.92 0.57 0.71
N ARG A 118 13.13 0.05 0.73
CA ARG A 118 13.35 -1.39 0.86
C ARG A 118 12.80 -1.91 2.18
N ALA A 119 11.92 -2.91 2.10
CA ALA A 119 11.43 -3.64 3.27
C ALA A 119 12.34 -4.83 3.59
N LEU A 120 12.37 -5.24 4.85
CA LEU A 120 13.04 -6.46 5.31
C LEU A 120 12.02 -7.60 5.29
N HIS A 121 11.99 -8.31 4.17
CA HIS A 121 11.03 -9.38 3.91
C HIS A 121 11.66 -10.45 3.00
N PRO A 122 11.23 -11.75 3.05
CA PRO A 122 11.85 -12.83 2.27
C PRO A 122 11.84 -12.66 0.75
N VAL A 123 10.92 -11.86 0.22
CA VAL A 123 10.84 -11.52 -1.21
C VAL A 123 11.19 -10.04 -1.44
N GLU A 124 11.28 -9.63 -2.70
CA GLU A 124 11.40 -8.21 -3.02
C GLU A 124 10.16 -7.46 -2.55
N ALA A 125 10.33 -6.57 -1.57
CA ALA A 125 9.25 -5.84 -0.93
C ALA A 125 9.62 -4.40 -0.61
N TYR A 126 8.62 -3.53 -0.57
CA TYR A 126 8.76 -2.09 -0.39
C TYR A 126 7.75 -1.54 0.61
N GLY A 127 8.21 -0.68 1.53
CA GLY A 127 7.38 0.33 2.12
C GLY A 127 7.15 1.48 1.13
N LEU A 128 5.97 2.07 1.13
CA LEU A 128 5.56 3.11 0.18
C LEU A 128 5.32 4.43 0.92
N ARG A 129 6.13 5.44 0.64
CA ARG A 129 5.88 6.81 1.08
C ARG A 129 5.05 7.52 0.02
N ILE A 130 3.90 8.03 0.42
CA ILE A 130 2.96 8.75 -0.43
C ILE A 130 2.83 10.16 0.11
N GLU A 131 3.05 11.15 -0.77
CA GLU A 131 2.95 12.56 -0.44
C GLU A 131 2.02 13.25 -1.44
N GLY A 132 1.18 14.17 -0.98
CA GLY A 132 0.26 14.92 -1.83
C GLY A 132 -0.36 16.10 -1.08
N PRO A 133 -1.20 16.92 -1.76
CA PRO A 133 -1.91 18.00 -1.11
C PRO A 133 -2.97 17.45 -0.14
N SER A 134 -3.19 18.15 0.97
CA SER A 134 -4.29 17.87 1.88
C SER A 134 -5.64 18.16 1.22
N GLU A 135 -6.66 17.34 1.51
CA GLU A 135 -8.04 17.65 1.09
C GLU A 135 -8.62 18.90 1.79
N GLN A 136 -8.15 19.21 2.99
CA GLN A 136 -8.63 20.36 3.77
C GLN A 136 -7.91 21.65 3.44
N ASP A 137 -6.65 21.57 3.06
CA ASP A 137 -5.80 22.72 2.71
C ASP A 137 -4.83 22.30 1.59
N PRO A 138 -5.19 22.53 0.31
CA PRO A 138 -4.37 22.12 -0.83
C PRO A 138 -2.96 22.75 -0.88
N GLU A 139 -2.69 23.81 -0.14
CA GLU A 139 -1.35 24.41 -0.02
C GLU A 139 -0.45 23.62 0.95
N ARG A 140 -1.05 22.79 1.82
CA ARG A 140 -0.35 21.91 2.75
C ARG A 140 -0.07 20.56 2.09
N LEU A 141 1.19 20.12 2.11
CA LEU A 141 1.54 18.74 1.79
C LEU A 141 1.33 17.85 3.02
N VAL A 142 0.72 16.72 2.78
CA VAL A 142 0.52 15.65 3.77
C VAL A 142 1.18 14.36 3.29
N SER A 143 1.49 13.48 4.23
CA SER A 143 2.27 12.29 3.96
C SER A 143 1.75 11.06 4.70
N LEU A 144 1.73 9.94 3.99
CA LEU A 144 1.44 8.61 4.51
C LEU A 144 2.60 7.69 4.19
N PHE A 145 2.98 6.84 5.14
CA PHE A 145 3.87 5.72 4.89
C PHE A 145 3.14 4.40 5.16
N TYR A 146 3.00 3.58 4.13
CA TYR A 146 2.49 2.21 4.20
C TYR A 146 3.68 1.25 4.19
N THR A 147 3.81 0.41 5.21
CA THR A 147 4.97 -0.47 5.34
C THR A 147 5.01 -1.61 4.32
N GLY A 148 3.84 -2.04 3.79
CA GLY A 148 3.74 -3.41 3.28
C GLY A 148 4.13 -4.39 4.38
N ASP A 149 4.62 -5.58 4.02
CA ASP A 149 5.14 -6.56 4.94
C ASP A 149 6.64 -6.36 5.15
N THR A 150 7.06 -6.30 6.40
CA THR A 150 8.45 -6.03 6.76
C THR A 150 8.74 -6.36 8.23
N ASP A 151 9.92 -6.78 8.53
CA ASP A 151 10.47 -6.63 9.88
C ASP A 151 11.06 -5.22 10.06
N LEU A 152 11.37 -4.84 11.31
CA LEU A 152 12.01 -3.58 11.66
C LEU A 152 13.37 -3.45 10.97
N CYS A 153 13.54 -2.39 10.19
CA CYS A 153 14.82 -2.05 9.57
C CYS A 153 14.99 -0.54 9.39
N ASP A 154 16.22 -0.10 9.20
CA ASP A 154 16.53 1.34 9.12
C ASP A 154 15.91 2.03 7.90
N THR A 155 15.73 1.31 6.79
CA THR A 155 15.10 1.85 5.57
C THR A 155 13.62 2.16 5.77
N ILE A 156 12.89 1.33 6.52
CA ILE A 156 11.48 1.59 6.89
C ILE A 156 11.39 2.79 7.85
N ILE A 157 12.30 2.90 8.81
CA ILE A 157 12.36 4.07 9.71
C ILE A 157 12.64 5.34 8.91
N GLU A 158 13.56 5.29 7.95
CA GLU A 158 13.86 6.42 7.06
C GLU A 158 12.62 6.82 6.23
N GLY A 159 11.96 5.86 5.60
CA GLY A 159 10.74 6.09 4.81
C GLY A 159 9.60 6.70 5.62
N ALA A 160 9.43 6.23 6.86
CA ALA A 160 8.39 6.71 7.77
C ALA A 160 8.71 8.06 8.45
N ARG A 161 9.93 8.61 8.26
CA ARG A 161 10.37 9.80 8.98
C ARG A 161 9.41 10.98 8.83
N GLY A 162 8.83 11.40 9.96
CA GLY A 162 8.00 12.59 10.08
C GLY A 162 6.69 12.56 9.29
N VAL A 163 6.18 11.37 8.89
CA VAL A 163 4.90 11.30 8.17
C VAL A 163 3.73 11.64 9.08
N ASP A 164 2.68 12.20 8.48
CA ASP A 164 1.43 12.50 9.20
C ASP A 164 0.73 11.19 9.63
N VAL A 165 0.71 10.17 8.76
CA VAL A 165 0.15 8.84 9.04
C VAL A 165 1.15 7.74 8.71
N PHE A 166 1.34 6.84 9.66
CA PHE A 166 2.11 5.61 9.56
C PHE A 166 1.14 4.42 9.56
N LEU A 167 0.88 3.85 8.38
CA LEU A 167 0.08 2.64 8.21
C LEU A 167 1.03 1.45 8.26
N SER A 168 1.08 0.80 9.42
CA SER A 168 2.04 -0.25 9.72
C SER A 168 1.40 -1.62 9.83
N GLU A 169 1.99 -2.60 9.18
CA GLU A 169 1.74 -3.98 9.49
C GLU A 169 2.09 -4.29 10.96
N VAL A 170 1.35 -5.24 11.56
CA VAL A 170 1.66 -5.91 12.81
C VAL A 170 1.20 -7.36 12.65
N GLY A 171 1.95 -8.12 11.86
CA GLY A 171 1.57 -9.48 11.45
C GLY A 171 1.69 -10.52 12.55
N PHE A 172 2.56 -10.28 13.54
CA PHE A 172 2.80 -11.20 14.65
C PHE A 172 2.66 -10.53 16.03
N THR A 173 2.61 -11.34 17.05
CA THR A 173 2.86 -10.92 18.43
C THR A 173 4.31 -11.21 18.79
N SER A 174 4.81 -10.57 19.84
CA SER A 174 6.22 -10.74 20.30
C SER A 174 6.61 -12.18 20.64
N ASP A 175 5.62 -13.06 20.97
CA ASP A 175 5.87 -14.47 21.27
C ASP A 175 5.96 -15.35 20.01
N GLU A 176 5.45 -14.88 18.88
CA GLU A 176 5.29 -15.65 17.63
C GLU A 176 6.15 -15.12 16.49
N ASN A 177 6.92 -14.06 16.74
CA ASN A 177 7.61 -13.36 15.70
C ASN A 177 8.80 -14.14 15.14
N GLU A 178 8.73 -14.42 13.83
CA GLU A 178 9.85 -14.96 13.04
C GLU A 178 10.72 -13.79 12.56
N PRO A 179 12.05 -13.86 12.73
CA PRO A 179 12.95 -12.81 12.27
C PRO A 179 12.88 -12.57 10.75
N ASP A 180 13.12 -11.32 10.34
CA ASP A 180 13.24 -10.89 8.93
C ASP A 180 11.95 -11.09 8.11
N MET A 181 10.77 -11.13 8.75
CA MET A 181 9.52 -11.40 8.07
C MET A 181 8.46 -10.31 8.35
N HIS A 182 8.05 -10.16 9.61
CA HIS A 182 7.01 -9.23 10.05
C HIS A 182 7.38 -8.54 11.35
N MET A 183 6.72 -7.44 11.64
CA MET A 183 6.81 -6.78 12.94
C MET A 183 5.80 -7.34 13.94
N ASP A 184 6.18 -7.34 15.21
CA ASP A 184 5.27 -7.33 16.34
C ASP A 184 4.90 -5.89 16.74
N GLY A 185 3.97 -5.75 17.69
CA GLY A 185 3.54 -4.42 18.15
C GLY A 185 4.66 -3.58 18.75
N THR A 186 5.62 -4.19 19.44
CA THR A 186 6.76 -3.47 20.06
C THR A 186 7.69 -2.89 19.01
N ARG A 187 8.00 -3.66 17.96
CA ARG A 187 8.85 -3.23 16.84
C ARG A 187 8.17 -2.16 15.99
N ALA A 188 6.88 -2.31 15.68
CA ALA A 188 6.11 -1.30 14.96
C ALA A 188 6.03 0.02 15.74
N GLY A 189 5.84 -0.03 17.07
CA GLY A 189 5.91 1.13 17.95
C GLY A 189 7.32 1.75 18.03
N GLU A 190 8.38 0.95 17.96
CA GLU A 190 9.76 1.43 17.87
C GLU A 190 10.00 2.20 16.57
N VAL A 191 9.54 1.68 15.42
CA VAL A 191 9.60 2.42 14.15
C VAL A 191 8.88 3.75 14.27
N ALA A 192 7.64 3.75 14.77
CA ALA A 192 6.85 4.97 14.94
C ALA A 192 7.56 6.03 15.80
N THR A 193 8.21 5.60 16.88
CA THR A 193 8.96 6.49 17.79
C THR A 193 10.23 7.02 17.13
N ARG A 194 11.05 6.14 16.54
CA ARG A 194 12.32 6.53 15.90
C ARG A 194 12.11 7.42 14.68
N ALA A 195 11.04 7.16 13.93
CA ALA A 195 10.67 7.97 12.76
C ALA A 195 9.97 9.28 13.14
N GLY A 196 9.41 9.41 14.35
CA GLY A 196 8.69 10.60 14.78
C GLY A 196 7.41 10.85 14.00
N VAL A 197 6.60 9.79 13.79
CA VAL A 197 5.36 9.86 13.02
C VAL A 197 4.26 10.63 13.77
N GLY A 198 3.31 11.21 13.05
CA GLY A 198 2.20 11.94 13.67
C GLY A 198 1.14 11.02 14.29
N ARG A 199 0.75 9.95 13.57
CA ARG A 199 -0.26 8.97 13.97
C ARG A 199 0.10 7.60 13.41
N MET A 200 -0.11 6.55 14.20
CA MET A 200 0.03 5.17 13.76
C MET A 200 -1.34 4.52 13.56
N ILE A 201 -1.49 3.79 12.45
CA ILE A 201 -2.62 2.92 12.19
C ILE A 201 -2.07 1.50 11.99
N ALA A 202 -2.40 0.59 12.90
CA ALA A 202 -1.98 -0.80 12.80
C ALA A 202 -2.88 -1.58 11.85
N THR A 203 -2.28 -2.31 10.93
CA THR A 203 -2.95 -3.16 9.92
C THR A 203 -2.29 -4.53 9.85
N HIS A 204 -2.73 -5.38 8.94
CA HIS A 204 -2.19 -6.74 8.71
C HIS A 204 -2.22 -7.64 9.96
N ILE A 205 -3.14 -7.34 10.89
CA ILE A 205 -3.30 -8.11 12.13
C ILE A 205 -4.13 -9.35 11.81
N GLN A 206 -3.61 -10.50 12.16
CA GLN A 206 -4.29 -11.77 11.94
C GLN A 206 -5.64 -11.81 12.67
N PRO A 207 -6.71 -12.37 12.06
CA PRO A 207 -8.05 -12.37 12.64
C PRO A 207 -8.18 -13.01 14.04
N TRP A 208 -7.25 -13.90 14.37
CA TRP A 208 -7.19 -14.57 15.68
C TRP A 208 -6.32 -13.84 16.70
N THR A 209 -5.62 -12.76 16.31
CA THR A 209 -4.77 -11.96 17.22
C THR A 209 -5.59 -10.88 17.91
N PRO A 210 -5.68 -10.88 19.26
CA PRO A 210 -6.41 -9.87 20.00
C PRO A 210 -5.78 -8.46 19.83
N ARG A 211 -6.60 -7.49 19.42
CA ARG A 211 -6.12 -6.09 19.20
C ARG A 211 -5.61 -5.42 20.46
N ASP A 212 -6.16 -5.74 21.62
CA ASP A 212 -5.70 -5.23 22.92
C ASP A 212 -4.30 -5.71 23.27
N ARG A 213 -3.93 -6.91 22.86
CA ARG A 213 -2.56 -7.41 22.96
C ARG A 213 -1.62 -6.60 22.06
N VAL A 214 -1.97 -6.43 20.79
CA VAL A 214 -1.18 -5.60 19.86
C VAL A 214 -1.03 -4.17 20.41
N ALA A 215 -2.12 -3.57 20.90
CA ALA A 215 -2.06 -2.26 21.53
C ALA A 215 -1.11 -2.21 22.71
N SER A 216 -1.13 -3.24 23.58
CA SER A 216 -0.24 -3.33 24.73
C SER A 216 1.24 -3.42 24.32
N GLU A 217 1.56 -4.15 23.25
CA GLU A 217 2.91 -4.25 22.72
C GLU A 217 3.36 -2.91 22.11
N VAL A 218 2.55 -2.29 21.24
CA VAL A 218 2.84 -0.98 20.65
C VAL A 218 3.10 0.07 21.74
N ARG A 219 2.31 0.06 22.83
CA ARG A 219 2.43 1.02 23.93
C ARG A 219 3.70 0.88 24.75
N GLN A 220 4.49 -0.18 24.58
CA GLN A 220 5.81 -0.30 25.20
C GLN A 220 6.83 0.69 24.61
N THR A 221 6.65 1.05 23.34
CA THR A 221 7.63 1.86 22.58
C THR A 221 7.02 3.10 21.93
N TRP A 222 5.68 3.21 21.79
CA TRP A 222 4.97 4.34 21.18
C TRP A 222 3.87 4.90 22.08
N SER A 223 3.92 6.21 22.34
CA SER A 223 2.94 6.93 23.19
C SER A 223 1.97 7.82 22.40
N GLY A 224 2.18 7.99 21.08
CA GLY A 224 1.34 8.83 20.23
C GLY A 224 -0.02 8.20 19.86
N PRO A 225 -0.79 8.87 18.99
CA PRO A 225 -2.10 8.37 18.55
C PRO A 225 -1.99 7.01 17.84
N LEU A 226 -2.78 6.02 18.27
CA LEU A 226 -2.83 4.66 17.73
C LEU A 226 -4.27 4.28 17.40
N ASP A 227 -4.47 3.83 16.18
CA ASP A 227 -5.73 3.24 15.70
C ASP A 227 -5.47 1.88 15.07
N PHE A 228 -6.56 1.15 14.80
CA PHE A 228 -6.54 -0.13 14.12
C PHE A 228 -7.34 -0.02 12.83
N ALA A 229 -6.72 -0.39 11.71
CA ALA A 229 -7.39 -0.42 10.42
C ALA A 229 -8.61 -1.36 10.46
N THR A 230 -9.68 -0.91 9.84
CA THR A 230 -10.91 -1.71 9.62
C THR A 230 -11.38 -1.49 8.19
N SER A 231 -12.09 -2.47 7.65
CA SER A 231 -12.69 -2.32 6.33
C SER A 231 -13.58 -1.08 6.27
N GLY A 232 -13.40 -0.25 5.25
CA GLY A 232 -14.14 1.00 5.08
C GLY A 232 -13.68 2.16 5.98
N MET A 233 -12.59 2.01 6.75
CA MET A 233 -12.02 3.12 7.52
C MET A 233 -11.59 4.25 6.59
N GLN A 234 -11.97 5.48 6.93
CA GLN A 234 -11.56 6.69 6.21
C GLN A 234 -10.72 7.57 7.12
N VAL A 235 -9.66 8.14 6.59
CA VAL A 235 -8.75 9.08 7.25
C VAL A 235 -8.52 10.25 6.32
N ILE A 236 -8.91 11.44 6.76
CA ILE A 236 -8.69 12.69 6.01
C ILE A 236 -7.36 13.29 6.47
N LEU A 237 -6.51 13.67 5.53
CA LEU A 237 -5.20 14.27 5.74
C LEU A 237 -5.13 15.71 5.20
#